data_37510919504f177ddaabf2ae058d33e0
#
_entry.id   37510919504f177ddaabf2ae058d33e0
#
_cell.length_a   1.000
_cell.length_b   1.000
_cell.length_c   1.000
_cell.angle_alpha   90.00
_cell.angle_beta   90.00
_cell.angle_gamma   90.00
#
_symmetry.space_group_name_H-M   'P 1'
#
loop_
_entity.id
_entity.type
_entity.pdbx_description
1 polymer ?
#
loop_
_entity_poly.entity_id
_entity_poly.type
_entity_poly.pdbx_seq_one_letter_code
_entity_poly.pdbx_strand_id
1 'polypeptide(L)'
;MLNKVLFHGSAKIVEKPLLGYGKNSNDFGPGFYCSEDRELAKEWAVSYKRNGYLNKYEIDIEGLSVLDVTKVENGFNQWVSLLIENRPTSIRRELKEQFSNLHYPDLYGVDIILGYRGDSSIFTILEDYLNEKIESKTLLKKIKKSGLGEEVVLVSQKAVDKLKFIGCESVSYFDCYRTKQIRDQKEREIYTKNNSLEIARKNLALFLDYGVNVLNVSLDGLWSRFLMDDRSIQFANGDYSVTSGISGIELAYLVTGFTYDHNYIYQQDETVESWLGSYLAYAQQKLKVSFQLINKYVPITELLSLYYPFHLMSEDKFVEFLSTAIKVRKGKTNLEIYRRESKLSRSELSAKSGVPLRMIEHYEQRVKNINKANAEYLVSLAKALYTEPENLLEIDRSPKHKNTLNDDVGDAIMATTDEFKKKAPWE
;
A
#
# COMPACT_ATOMS: atom_id res chain seq x y z
N MET A 1 22.57 18.63 34.06
CA MET A 1 21.77 17.45 33.65
C MET A 1 21.01 17.83 32.38
N LEU A 2 21.41 17.24 31.27
CA LEU A 2 20.71 17.43 29.96
C LEU A 2 19.62 16.37 29.80
N ASN A 3 18.58 16.47 30.65
CA ASN A 3 17.45 15.53 30.54
C ASN A 3 16.55 15.91 29.38
N LYS A 4 16.31 14.95 28.50
CA LYS A 4 15.35 15.07 27.41
C LYS A 4 14.16 14.15 27.63
N VAL A 5 12.99 14.56 27.15
CA VAL A 5 11.80 13.72 27.09
C VAL A 5 11.66 13.18 25.68
N LEU A 6 11.54 11.86 25.57
CA LEU A 6 11.38 11.16 24.30
C LEU A 6 10.07 10.38 24.28
N PHE A 7 9.48 10.28 23.10
CA PHE A 7 8.24 9.56 22.84
C PHE A 7 8.47 8.44 21.84
N HIS A 8 7.92 7.26 22.14
CA HIS A 8 7.95 6.10 21.25
C HIS A 8 6.53 5.57 21.05
N GLY A 9 6.05 5.57 19.82
CA GLY A 9 4.76 5.00 19.45
C GLY A 9 4.89 3.51 19.13
N SER A 10 4.06 2.67 19.73
CA SER A 10 4.02 1.24 19.41
C SER A 10 2.66 0.60 19.71
N ALA A 11 2.44 -0.59 19.16
CA ALA A 11 1.22 -1.37 19.44
C ALA A 11 1.13 -1.88 20.88
N LYS A 12 2.21 -1.76 21.67
CA LYS A 12 2.33 -2.26 23.04
C LYS A 12 2.94 -1.21 23.96
N ILE A 13 2.70 -1.36 25.26
CA ILE A 13 3.46 -0.62 26.28
C ILE A 13 4.87 -1.22 26.34
N VAL A 14 5.89 -0.36 26.25
CA VAL A 14 7.29 -0.76 26.25
C VAL A 14 7.99 -0.11 27.43
N GLU A 15 7.89 -0.76 28.61
CA GLU A 15 8.52 -0.25 29.83
C GLU A 15 10.05 -0.40 29.81
N LYS A 16 10.52 -1.49 29.21
CA LYS A 16 11.95 -1.81 29.05
C LYS A 16 12.29 -1.98 27.57
N PRO A 17 12.78 -0.93 26.91
CA PRO A 17 13.21 -1.01 25.52
C PRO A 17 14.37 -2.01 25.37
N LEU A 18 14.40 -2.69 24.24
CA LEU A 18 15.48 -3.60 23.85
C LEU A 18 16.07 -3.16 22.53
N LEU A 19 17.39 -3.07 22.46
CA LEU A 19 18.09 -2.79 21.23
C LEU A 19 17.94 -3.95 20.25
N GLY A 20 17.70 -3.63 18.97
CA GLY A 20 17.55 -4.65 17.92
C GLY A 20 16.19 -5.36 17.89
N TYR A 21 15.26 -5.01 18.76
CA TYR A 21 13.89 -5.56 18.78
C TYR A 21 12.95 -4.80 17.83
N GLY A 22 13.35 -4.59 16.61
CA GLY A 22 12.58 -3.84 15.62
C GLY A 22 12.94 -4.28 14.21
N LYS A 23 12.45 -3.53 13.24
CA LYS A 23 12.87 -3.72 11.86
C LYS A 23 14.32 -3.28 11.72
N ASN A 24 15.12 -4.04 10.98
CA ASN A 24 16.48 -3.65 10.63
C ASN A 24 16.55 -2.71 9.41
N SER A 25 15.43 -2.47 8.76
CA SER A 25 15.28 -1.65 7.54
C SER A 25 14.60 -0.31 7.80
N ASN A 26 14.90 0.32 8.94
CA ASN A 26 14.47 1.70 9.24
C ASN A 26 15.51 2.73 8.74
N ASP A 27 15.19 4.01 8.77
CA ASP A 27 15.97 5.10 8.18
C ASP A 27 17.46 5.13 8.61
N PHE A 28 17.75 4.78 9.85
CA PHE A 28 19.09 4.73 10.45
C PHE A 28 19.52 3.29 10.82
N GLY A 29 18.84 2.27 10.28
CA GLY A 29 19.12 0.87 10.57
C GLY A 29 18.59 0.39 11.92
N PRO A 30 19.23 -0.62 12.53
CA PRO A 30 18.80 -1.17 13.81
C PRO A 30 18.94 -0.14 14.95
N GLY A 31 17.87 0.05 15.74
CA GLY A 31 17.88 0.98 16.86
C GLY A 31 16.54 1.04 17.58
N PHE A 32 16.49 1.80 18.68
CA PHE A 32 15.25 2.15 19.34
C PHE A 32 14.82 3.57 18.93
N TYR A 33 13.75 3.66 18.17
CA TYR A 33 13.29 4.89 17.51
C TYR A 33 12.36 5.69 18.40
N CYS A 34 12.69 6.94 18.62
CA CYS A 34 11.92 7.92 19.39
C CYS A 34 11.76 9.22 18.60
N SER A 35 10.92 10.12 19.10
CA SER A 35 10.82 11.51 18.68
C SER A 35 10.71 12.43 19.91
N GLU A 36 11.20 13.66 19.80
CA GLU A 36 10.90 14.74 20.75
C GLU A 36 9.49 15.31 20.49
N ASP A 37 8.95 15.09 19.28
CA ASP A 37 7.58 15.47 18.92
C ASP A 37 6.58 14.37 19.30
N ARG A 38 5.73 14.72 20.27
CA ARG A 38 4.70 13.83 20.81
C ARG A 38 3.65 13.43 19.75
N GLU A 39 3.22 14.35 18.91
CA GLU A 39 2.17 14.09 17.92
C GLU A 39 2.70 13.23 16.78
N LEU A 40 3.95 13.42 16.40
CA LEU A 40 4.62 12.56 15.44
C LEU A 40 4.75 11.11 15.96
N ALA A 41 5.15 10.95 17.23
CA ALA A 41 5.28 9.61 17.82
C ALA A 41 3.94 8.88 17.95
N LYS A 42 2.82 9.60 18.14
CA LYS A 42 1.48 8.97 18.14
C LYS A 42 1.14 8.27 16.84
N GLU A 43 1.61 8.78 15.71
CA GLU A 43 1.34 8.15 14.42
C GLU A 43 1.99 6.77 14.29
N TRP A 44 3.12 6.55 14.96
CA TRP A 44 3.77 5.23 15.00
C TRP A 44 3.06 4.24 15.93
N ALA A 45 2.28 4.76 16.89
CA ALA A 45 1.54 3.93 17.83
C ALA A 45 0.42 3.14 17.16
N VAL A 46 -0.15 3.67 16.09
CA VAL A 46 -1.34 3.13 15.44
C VAL A 46 -1.04 2.44 14.12
N SER A 47 -1.79 1.41 13.82
CA SER A 47 -1.82 0.77 12.50
C SER A 47 -3.25 0.80 11.96
N TYR A 48 -3.48 0.36 10.73
CA TYR A 48 -4.79 0.45 10.10
C TYR A 48 -5.90 -0.11 10.99
N LYS A 49 -6.81 0.77 11.43
CA LYS A 49 -7.94 0.49 12.35
C LYS A 49 -7.56 -0.14 13.70
N ARG A 50 -6.32 0.00 14.13
CA ARG A 50 -5.83 -0.52 15.40
C ARG A 50 -5.23 0.59 16.25
N ASN A 51 -5.66 0.67 17.49
CA ASN A 51 -5.10 1.56 18.48
C ASN A 51 -3.75 1.07 18.99
N GLY A 52 -2.98 1.94 19.62
CA GLY A 52 -1.69 1.63 20.21
C GLY A 52 -1.39 2.49 21.42
N TYR A 53 -0.11 2.63 21.72
CA TYR A 53 0.37 3.33 22.91
C TYR A 53 1.49 4.29 22.57
N LEU A 54 1.43 5.49 23.13
CA LEU A 54 2.53 6.42 23.17
C LEU A 54 3.28 6.20 24.49
N ASN A 55 4.48 5.66 24.39
CA ASN A 55 5.37 5.45 25.53
C ASN A 55 6.24 6.69 25.71
N LYS A 56 6.40 7.13 26.97
CA LYS A 56 7.14 8.34 27.35
C LYS A 56 8.33 7.96 28.22
N TYR A 57 9.50 8.52 27.87
CA TYR A 57 10.75 8.28 28.58
C TYR A 57 11.45 9.59 28.93
N GLU A 58 12.24 9.57 29.99
CA GLU A 58 13.31 10.51 30.24
C GLU A 58 14.65 9.87 29.90
N ILE A 59 15.56 10.63 29.34
CA ILE A 59 16.94 10.22 29.10
C ILE A 59 17.91 11.31 29.57
N ASP A 60 18.95 10.90 30.30
CA ASP A 60 20.11 11.74 30.55
C ASP A 60 21.18 11.44 29.49
N ILE A 61 21.42 12.41 28.60
CA ILE A 61 22.37 12.25 27.49
C ILE A 61 23.83 12.57 27.89
N GLU A 62 24.09 12.88 29.15
CA GLU A 62 25.46 13.15 29.62
C GLU A 62 26.33 11.91 29.47
N GLY A 63 27.50 12.08 28.80
CA GLY A 63 28.43 11.00 28.50
C GLY A 63 28.03 10.06 27.36
N LEU A 64 26.96 10.39 26.62
CA LEU A 64 26.60 9.71 25.36
C LEU A 64 27.19 10.43 24.15
N SER A 65 27.66 9.66 23.17
CA SER A 65 28.09 10.20 21.88
C SER A 65 26.88 10.40 20.96
N VAL A 66 26.67 11.64 20.50
CA VAL A 66 25.50 12.02 19.70
C VAL A 66 25.93 12.51 18.34
N LEU A 67 25.45 11.85 17.28
CA LEU A 67 25.55 12.32 15.90
C LEU A 67 24.23 13.02 15.52
N ASP A 68 24.29 14.35 15.36
CA ASP A 68 23.13 15.14 14.91
C ASP A 68 23.33 15.57 13.45
N VAL A 69 22.82 14.76 12.51
CA VAL A 69 22.95 15.02 11.06
C VAL A 69 22.13 16.23 10.58
N THR A 70 21.32 16.83 11.45
CA THR A 70 20.60 18.07 11.13
C THR A 70 21.47 19.32 11.33
N LYS A 71 22.59 19.21 12.07
CA LYS A 71 23.44 20.34 12.51
C LYS A 71 24.90 20.26 12.04
N VAL A 72 25.44 19.04 11.83
CA VAL A 72 26.83 18.90 11.41
C VAL A 72 27.03 19.32 9.96
N GLU A 73 28.25 19.76 9.64
CA GLU A 73 28.66 20.04 8.27
C GLU A 73 28.49 18.76 7.42
N ASN A 74 27.97 18.91 6.21
CA ASN A 74 27.61 17.76 5.34
C ASN A 74 26.58 16.78 5.91
N GLY A 75 25.95 17.10 7.03
CA GLY A 75 25.02 16.19 7.73
C GLY A 75 23.82 15.77 6.89
N PHE A 76 23.36 16.65 5.97
CA PHE A 76 22.30 16.28 5.04
C PHE A 76 22.70 15.09 4.11
N ASN A 77 23.92 15.11 3.58
CA ASN A 77 24.43 14.02 2.75
C ASN A 77 24.66 12.73 3.58
N GLN A 78 25.12 12.90 4.83
CA GLN A 78 25.23 11.79 5.78
C GLN A 78 23.86 11.14 6.04
N TRP A 79 22.83 11.96 6.25
CA TRP A 79 21.47 11.44 6.40
C TRP A 79 20.97 10.70 5.15
N VAL A 80 21.17 11.27 3.95
CA VAL A 80 20.82 10.59 2.69
C VAL A 80 21.54 9.26 2.56
N SER A 81 22.83 9.22 2.89
CA SER A 81 23.64 8.01 2.84
C SER A 81 23.12 6.95 3.81
N LEU A 82 22.81 7.33 5.07
CA LEU A 82 22.19 6.41 6.03
C LEU A 82 20.85 5.87 5.52
N LEU A 83 20.02 6.74 4.98
CA LEU A 83 18.69 6.36 4.48
C LEU A 83 18.77 5.34 3.33
N ILE A 84 19.62 5.60 2.32
CA ILE A 84 19.73 4.72 1.16
C ILE A 84 20.42 3.38 1.48
N GLU A 85 21.29 3.35 2.51
CA GLU A 85 21.93 2.11 2.96
C GLU A 85 21.00 1.22 3.78
N ASN A 86 20.12 1.81 4.58
CA ASN A 86 19.30 1.06 5.52
C ASN A 86 17.90 0.73 4.99
N ARG A 87 17.37 1.51 4.05
CA ARG A 87 16.01 1.28 3.53
C ARG A 87 16.00 0.44 2.24
N PRO A 88 15.00 -0.46 2.09
CA PRO A 88 14.76 -1.14 0.82
C PRO A 88 14.42 -0.14 -0.28
N THR A 89 15.27 -0.03 -1.29
CA THR A 89 15.12 0.94 -2.36
C THR A 89 15.46 0.33 -3.72
N SER A 90 14.88 0.87 -4.79
CA SER A 90 15.20 0.55 -6.18
C SER A 90 16.29 1.43 -6.78
N ILE A 91 16.99 2.25 -5.98
CA ILE A 91 18.14 3.03 -6.43
C ILE A 91 19.24 2.08 -6.91
N ARG A 92 19.83 2.38 -8.07
CA ARG A 92 20.90 1.58 -8.66
C ARG A 92 22.09 1.48 -7.71
N ARG A 93 22.66 0.29 -7.61
CA ARG A 93 23.76 -0.02 -6.70
C ARG A 93 24.96 0.91 -6.86
N GLU A 94 25.40 1.12 -8.10
CA GLU A 94 26.59 1.92 -8.39
C GLU A 94 26.44 3.35 -7.86
N LEU A 95 25.23 3.92 -8.04
CA LEU A 95 24.91 5.25 -7.57
C LEU A 95 24.87 5.32 -6.04
N LYS A 96 24.31 4.29 -5.41
CA LYS A 96 24.26 4.12 -3.96
C LYS A 96 25.68 4.01 -3.37
N GLU A 97 26.50 3.10 -3.89
CA GLU A 97 27.87 2.87 -3.42
C GLU A 97 28.74 4.13 -3.63
N GLN A 98 28.66 4.78 -4.79
CA GLN A 98 29.37 6.02 -5.05
C GLN A 98 29.06 7.09 -4.01
N PHE A 99 27.80 7.31 -3.74
CA PHE A 99 27.34 8.34 -2.80
C PHE A 99 27.72 7.98 -1.35
N SER A 100 27.51 6.73 -0.95
CA SER A 100 27.81 6.26 0.41
C SER A 100 29.30 6.27 0.72
N ASN A 101 30.15 5.89 -0.23
CA ASN A 101 31.61 5.97 -0.06
C ASN A 101 32.13 7.38 0.26
N LEU A 102 31.42 8.41 -0.22
CA LEU A 102 31.78 9.79 0.02
C LEU A 102 31.15 10.39 1.29
N HIS A 103 29.99 9.89 1.69
CA HIS A 103 29.14 10.61 2.64
C HIS A 103 28.69 9.77 3.84
N TYR A 104 28.94 8.45 3.86
CA TYR A 104 28.52 7.63 5.00
C TYR A 104 29.30 8.04 6.26
N PRO A 105 28.59 8.37 7.37
CA PRO A 105 29.26 8.82 8.58
C PRO A 105 29.98 7.68 9.29
N ASP A 106 31.04 8.00 10.02
CA ASP A 106 31.63 7.05 10.98
C ASP A 106 30.68 6.91 12.19
N LEU A 107 30.12 5.72 12.35
CA LEU A 107 29.23 5.38 13.45
C LEU A 107 29.94 4.71 14.65
N TYR A 108 31.28 4.59 14.58
CA TYR A 108 32.02 3.98 15.68
C TYR A 108 31.85 4.77 16.99
N GLY A 109 31.34 4.11 18.01
CA GLY A 109 31.11 4.72 19.33
C GLY A 109 29.97 5.71 19.40
N VAL A 110 29.14 5.85 18.36
CA VAL A 110 27.92 6.66 18.39
C VAL A 110 26.86 5.93 19.23
N ASP A 111 26.26 6.65 20.16
CA ASP A 111 25.19 6.15 21.05
C ASP A 111 23.81 6.55 20.56
N ILE A 112 23.67 7.77 20.01
CA ILE A 112 22.40 8.35 19.54
C ILE A 112 22.61 9.02 18.19
N ILE A 113 21.66 8.81 17.27
CA ILE A 113 21.60 9.55 15.99
C ILE A 113 20.33 10.40 16.00
N LEU A 114 20.47 11.70 15.67
CA LEU A 114 19.36 12.59 15.37
C LEU A 114 19.37 12.91 13.89
N GLY A 115 18.22 12.81 13.24
CA GLY A 115 18.12 13.12 11.83
C GLY A 115 16.68 13.30 11.36
N TYR A 116 16.53 13.61 10.07
CA TYR A 116 15.22 13.75 9.46
C TYR A 116 14.56 12.38 9.31
N ARG A 117 13.25 12.32 9.52
CA ARG A 117 12.46 11.16 9.17
C ARG A 117 12.27 11.11 7.65
N GLY A 118 12.54 9.94 7.06
CA GLY A 118 12.24 9.64 5.68
C GLY A 118 10.94 8.81 5.54
N ASP A 119 10.26 8.98 4.42
CA ASP A 119 9.32 7.97 3.96
C ASP A 119 9.72 7.57 2.53
N SER A 120 9.19 6.45 2.03
CA SER A 120 9.66 5.93 0.75
C SER A 120 9.30 6.81 -0.45
N SER A 121 8.39 7.76 -0.29
CA SER A 121 8.06 8.73 -1.34
C SER A 121 9.25 9.64 -1.68
N ILE A 122 10.15 9.85 -0.73
CA ILE A 122 11.36 10.64 -0.98
C ILE A 122 12.27 9.98 -2.01
N PHE A 123 12.25 8.64 -2.12
CA PHE A 123 13.07 7.92 -3.10
C PHE A 123 12.70 8.28 -4.54
N THR A 124 11.49 8.81 -4.78
CA THR A 124 11.09 9.30 -6.11
C THR A 124 11.93 10.51 -6.57
N ILE A 125 12.51 11.26 -5.64
CA ILE A 125 13.34 12.43 -5.91
C ILE A 125 14.79 12.27 -5.47
N LEU A 126 15.09 11.26 -4.65
CA LEU A 126 16.47 10.97 -4.24
C LEU A 126 17.34 10.55 -5.42
N GLU A 127 16.80 9.77 -6.34
CA GLU A 127 17.54 9.38 -7.54
C GLU A 127 17.95 10.59 -8.39
N ASP A 128 17.09 11.61 -8.50
CA ASP A 128 17.43 12.87 -9.16
C ASP A 128 18.48 13.67 -8.39
N TYR A 129 18.44 13.62 -7.06
CA TYR A 129 19.46 14.25 -6.22
C TYR A 129 20.82 13.55 -6.34
N LEU A 130 20.84 12.21 -6.29
CA LEU A 130 22.06 11.42 -6.43
C LEU A 130 22.69 11.55 -7.84
N ASN A 131 21.88 11.84 -8.85
CA ASN A 131 22.34 12.17 -10.21
C ASN A 131 22.62 13.69 -10.42
N GLU A 132 22.72 14.47 -9.33
CA GLU A 132 23.01 15.90 -9.35
C GLU A 132 22.02 16.79 -10.14
N LYS A 133 20.81 16.28 -10.42
CA LYS A 133 19.77 17.04 -11.12
C LYS A 133 19.04 18.04 -10.22
N ILE A 134 19.11 17.85 -8.90
CA ILE A 134 18.55 18.77 -7.90
C ILE A 134 19.56 19.04 -6.80
N GLU A 135 19.57 20.27 -6.29
CA GLU A 135 20.47 20.68 -5.21
C GLU A 135 19.99 20.20 -3.83
N SER A 136 20.93 19.96 -2.91
CA SER A 136 20.66 19.56 -1.51
C SER A 136 19.72 20.56 -0.80
N LYS A 137 19.90 21.86 -1.02
CA LYS A 137 19.03 22.91 -0.43
C LYS A 137 17.57 22.77 -0.88
N THR A 138 17.35 22.41 -2.15
CA THR A 138 16.01 22.20 -2.71
C THR A 138 15.36 20.97 -2.12
N LEU A 139 16.09 19.86 -2.01
CA LEU A 139 15.60 18.63 -1.43
C LEU A 139 15.32 18.81 0.07
N LEU A 140 16.23 19.41 0.83
CA LEU A 140 16.04 19.69 2.25
C LEU A 140 14.82 20.59 2.52
N LYS A 141 14.59 21.59 1.67
CA LYS A 141 13.38 22.43 1.75
C LYS A 141 12.10 21.62 1.57
N LYS A 142 12.10 20.66 0.65
CA LYS A 142 10.95 19.76 0.44
C LYS A 142 10.71 18.87 1.65
N ILE A 143 11.76 18.26 2.22
CA ILE A 143 11.69 17.43 3.43
C ILE A 143 11.11 18.21 4.60
N LYS A 144 11.63 19.41 4.89
CA LYS A 144 11.10 20.25 5.96
C LYS A 144 9.63 20.66 5.73
N LYS A 145 9.24 20.86 4.45
CA LYS A 145 7.86 21.23 4.11
C LYS A 145 6.89 20.05 4.24
N SER A 146 7.35 18.80 4.09
CA SER A 146 6.50 17.61 4.21
C SER A 146 5.90 17.43 5.61
N GLY A 147 6.61 17.91 6.64
CA GLY A 147 6.18 17.79 8.03
C GLY A 147 6.41 16.40 8.63
N LEU A 148 7.28 15.59 8.00
CA LEU A 148 7.68 14.28 8.55
C LEU A 148 8.41 14.37 9.89
N GLY A 149 9.08 15.51 10.13
CA GLY A 149 9.77 15.78 11.39
C GLY A 149 11.13 15.11 11.52
N GLU A 150 11.58 14.94 12.77
CA GLU A 150 12.88 14.40 13.11
C GLU A 150 12.74 13.18 14.03
N GLU A 151 13.71 12.29 13.94
CA GLU A 151 13.82 11.09 14.75
C GLU A 151 15.04 11.16 15.66
N VAL A 152 14.91 10.56 16.85
CA VAL A 152 15.98 10.30 17.80
C VAL A 152 16.15 8.81 17.91
N VAL A 153 17.26 8.27 17.44
CA VAL A 153 17.48 6.83 17.36
C VAL A 153 18.61 6.44 18.30
N LEU A 154 18.29 5.60 19.29
CA LEU A 154 19.28 5.03 20.20
C LEU A 154 19.86 3.78 19.53
N VAL A 155 21.15 3.82 19.23
CA VAL A 155 21.85 2.78 18.46
C VAL A 155 22.82 1.96 19.31
N SER A 156 22.99 2.30 20.59
CA SER A 156 23.80 1.54 21.55
C SER A 156 23.01 1.06 22.76
N GLN A 157 23.43 -0.07 23.35
CA GLN A 157 22.83 -0.55 24.62
C GLN A 157 23.04 0.46 25.73
N LYS A 158 24.18 1.14 25.76
CA LYS A 158 24.50 2.22 26.71
C LYS A 158 23.46 3.35 26.68
N ALA A 159 22.98 3.74 25.51
CA ALA A 159 21.93 4.76 25.37
C ALA A 159 20.56 4.22 25.84
N VAL A 160 20.23 2.99 25.45
CA VAL A 160 18.95 2.34 25.83
C VAL A 160 18.88 2.16 27.36
N ASP A 161 19.96 1.78 28.03
CA ASP A 161 20.02 1.60 29.47
C ASP A 161 19.82 2.92 30.26
N LYS A 162 20.03 4.06 29.60
CA LYS A 162 19.77 5.39 30.19
C LYS A 162 18.32 5.85 30.06
N LEU A 163 17.47 5.13 29.31
CA LEU A 163 16.06 5.45 29.21
C LEU A 163 15.33 5.08 30.51
N LYS A 164 14.61 6.04 31.06
CA LYS A 164 13.72 5.85 32.20
C LYS A 164 12.27 5.97 31.72
N PHE A 165 11.54 4.87 31.76
CA PHE A 165 10.10 4.90 31.46
C PHE A 165 9.36 5.74 32.53
N ILE A 166 8.58 6.72 32.07
CA ILE A 166 7.85 7.64 32.94
C ILE A 166 6.33 7.58 32.75
N GLY A 167 5.86 6.75 31.83
CA GLY A 167 4.44 6.52 31.62
C GLY A 167 4.07 6.24 30.16
N CYS A 168 2.81 5.96 29.96
CA CYS A 168 2.24 5.76 28.62
C CYS A 168 0.81 6.31 28.56
N GLU A 169 0.33 6.54 27.35
CA GLU A 169 -1.06 6.84 27.07
C GLU A 169 -1.56 5.97 25.91
N SER A 170 -2.85 5.63 25.91
CA SER A 170 -3.47 4.99 24.76
C SER A 170 -3.68 5.98 23.64
N VAL A 171 -3.47 5.52 22.41
CA VAL A 171 -3.63 6.34 21.19
C VAL A 171 -4.68 5.71 20.32
N SER A 172 -5.71 6.48 20.01
CA SER A 172 -6.78 6.06 19.10
C SER A 172 -6.33 6.20 17.64
N TYR A 173 -6.58 5.15 16.85
CA TYR A 173 -6.39 5.20 15.40
C TYR A 173 -7.16 6.35 14.75
N PHE A 174 -8.41 6.56 15.15
CA PHE A 174 -9.28 7.58 14.54
C PHE A 174 -8.80 9.00 14.83
N ASP A 175 -8.23 9.25 16.00
CA ASP A 175 -7.67 10.57 16.36
C ASP A 175 -6.43 10.88 15.52
N CYS A 176 -5.55 9.91 15.33
CA CYS A 176 -4.35 10.05 14.51
C CYS A 176 -4.64 10.05 12.99
N TYR A 177 -5.71 9.39 12.55
CA TYR A 177 -6.02 9.24 11.13
C TYR A 177 -6.21 10.57 10.41
N ARG A 178 -6.91 11.52 11.04
CA ARG A 178 -7.16 12.85 10.45
C ARG A 178 -5.86 13.64 10.29
N THR A 179 -5.01 13.66 11.30
CA THR A 179 -3.72 14.36 11.28
C THR A 179 -2.80 13.76 10.21
N LYS A 180 -2.75 12.42 10.16
CA LYS A 180 -2.01 11.69 9.15
C LYS A 180 -2.49 12.02 7.73
N GLN A 181 -3.80 12.03 7.48
CA GLN A 181 -4.34 12.37 6.16
C GLN A 181 -3.93 13.77 5.69
N ILE A 182 -3.92 14.76 6.59
CA ILE A 182 -3.49 16.13 6.24
C ILE A 182 -2.01 16.13 5.84
N ARG A 183 -1.17 15.38 6.54
CA ARG A 183 0.24 15.25 6.20
C ARG A 183 0.43 14.50 4.88
N ASP A 184 -0.21 13.36 4.70
CA ASP A 184 -0.15 12.56 3.48
C ASP A 184 -0.59 13.39 2.25
N GLN A 185 -1.54 14.30 2.40
CA GLN A 185 -1.93 15.22 1.33
C GLN A 185 -0.80 16.21 0.99
N LYS A 186 -0.12 16.78 1.99
CA LYS A 186 1.04 17.65 1.77
C LYS A 186 2.18 16.91 1.08
N GLU A 187 2.45 15.69 1.48
CA GLU A 187 3.48 14.85 0.86
C GLU A 187 3.16 14.54 -0.60
N ARG A 188 1.91 14.19 -0.92
CA ARG A 188 1.44 14.04 -2.31
C ARG A 188 1.74 15.27 -3.15
N GLU A 189 1.40 16.45 -2.66
CA GLU A 189 1.65 17.71 -3.37
C GLU A 189 3.14 17.99 -3.58
N ILE A 190 4.00 17.59 -2.64
CA ILE A 190 5.44 17.83 -2.66
C ILE A 190 6.18 16.82 -3.54
N TYR A 191 5.89 15.54 -3.38
CA TYR A 191 6.68 14.46 -3.95
C TYR A 191 6.08 13.85 -5.21
N THR A 192 4.75 13.74 -5.30
CA THR A 192 4.11 13.00 -6.41
C THR A 192 3.60 13.90 -7.55
N LYS A 193 3.41 15.22 -7.32
CA LYS A 193 2.98 16.18 -8.35
C LYS A 193 1.93 15.64 -9.34
N ASN A 194 0.89 14.99 -8.88
CA ASN A 194 -0.13 14.30 -9.67
C ASN A 194 0.26 12.93 -10.27
N ASN A 195 1.46 12.42 -10.00
CA ASN A 195 1.92 11.11 -10.50
C ASN A 195 1.63 9.96 -9.52
N SER A 196 0.67 10.10 -8.62
CA SER A 196 0.36 9.08 -7.61
C SER A 196 -0.01 7.71 -8.21
N LEU A 197 -0.66 7.70 -9.37
CA LEU A 197 -0.96 6.46 -10.10
C LEU A 197 0.31 5.78 -10.59
N GLU A 198 1.21 6.54 -11.21
CA GLU A 198 2.48 5.99 -11.71
C GLU A 198 3.35 5.41 -10.61
N ILE A 199 3.38 6.06 -9.43
CA ILE A 199 4.12 5.56 -8.27
C ILE A 199 3.46 4.29 -7.74
N ALA A 200 2.13 4.25 -7.63
CA ALA A 200 1.41 3.05 -7.21
C ALA A 200 1.65 1.89 -8.21
N ARG A 201 1.64 2.16 -9.52
CA ARG A 201 1.96 1.17 -10.57
C ARG A 201 3.37 0.63 -10.39
N LYS A 202 4.36 1.52 -10.26
CA LYS A 202 5.76 1.14 -10.02
C LYS A 202 5.91 0.31 -8.76
N ASN A 203 5.25 0.70 -7.67
CA ASN A 203 5.35 -0.01 -6.40
C ASN A 203 4.70 -1.40 -6.45
N LEU A 204 3.54 -1.57 -7.08
CA LEU A 204 2.94 -2.90 -7.20
C LEU A 204 3.72 -3.79 -8.19
N ALA A 205 4.31 -3.21 -9.24
CA ALA A 205 5.22 -3.89 -10.15
C ALA A 205 6.45 -4.42 -9.40
N LEU A 206 7.13 -3.55 -8.64
CA LEU A 206 8.28 -3.91 -7.82
C LEU A 206 7.93 -4.94 -6.73
N PHE A 207 6.74 -4.85 -6.15
CA PHE A 207 6.29 -5.81 -5.14
C PHE A 207 6.19 -7.22 -5.69
N LEU A 208 5.56 -7.39 -6.86
CA LEU A 208 5.39 -8.71 -7.47
C LEU A 208 6.72 -9.24 -7.99
N ASP A 209 7.47 -8.42 -8.70
CA ASP A 209 8.75 -8.81 -9.28
C ASP A 209 9.76 -9.21 -8.20
N TYR A 210 9.97 -8.34 -7.21
CA TYR A 210 10.92 -8.61 -6.13
C TYR A 210 10.51 -9.81 -5.28
N GLY A 211 9.23 -9.91 -4.94
CA GLY A 211 8.73 -11.02 -4.13
C GLY A 211 8.88 -12.38 -4.81
N VAL A 212 8.67 -12.44 -6.13
CA VAL A 212 8.78 -13.69 -6.89
C VAL A 212 10.24 -13.99 -7.26
N ASN A 213 10.91 -13.04 -7.92
CA ASN A 213 12.19 -13.29 -8.57
C ASN A 213 13.39 -13.15 -7.61
N VAL A 214 13.21 -12.44 -6.48
CA VAL A 214 14.27 -12.22 -5.49
C VAL A 214 14.03 -13.01 -4.22
N LEU A 215 12.87 -12.85 -3.61
CA LEU A 215 12.54 -13.57 -2.37
C LEU A 215 12.12 -15.02 -2.62
N ASN A 216 12.06 -15.46 -3.89
CA ASN A 216 11.67 -16.81 -4.31
C ASN A 216 10.33 -17.28 -3.70
N VAL A 217 9.39 -16.37 -3.54
CA VAL A 217 8.01 -16.70 -3.12
C VAL A 217 7.18 -16.95 -4.37
N SER A 218 6.41 -18.05 -4.42
CA SER A 218 5.51 -18.27 -5.54
C SER A 218 4.54 -17.10 -5.70
N LEU A 219 4.20 -16.73 -6.93
CA LEU A 219 3.27 -15.62 -7.23
C LEU A 219 1.95 -15.75 -6.45
N ASP A 220 1.35 -16.94 -6.47
CA ASP A 220 0.09 -17.20 -5.74
C ASP A 220 0.27 -17.07 -4.23
N GLY A 221 1.38 -17.56 -3.68
CA GLY A 221 1.71 -17.44 -2.25
C GLY A 221 1.93 -16.00 -1.81
N LEU A 222 2.66 -15.21 -2.60
CA LEU A 222 2.89 -13.78 -2.35
C LEU A 222 1.58 -13.00 -2.43
N TRP A 223 0.81 -13.23 -3.50
CA TRP A 223 -0.45 -12.54 -3.72
C TRP A 223 -1.50 -12.88 -2.65
N SER A 224 -1.60 -14.15 -2.26
CA SER A 224 -2.50 -14.57 -1.19
C SER A 224 -2.16 -13.89 0.15
N ARG A 225 -0.88 -13.78 0.49
CA ARG A 225 -0.44 -13.05 1.69
C ARG A 225 -0.79 -11.56 1.60
N PHE A 226 -0.56 -10.93 0.44
CA PHE A 226 -0.95 -9.53 0.22
C PHE A 226 -2.45 -9.32 0.36
N LEU A 227 -3.28 -10.19 -0.20
CA LEU A 227 -4.75 -10.10 -0.08
C LEU A 227 -5.26 -10.24 1.36
N MET A 228 -4.55 -10.97 2.22
CA MET A 228 -4.86 -11.11 3.65
C MET A 228 -4.32 -9.96 4.51
N ASP A 229 -3.38 -9.18 4.00
CA ASP A 229 -2.81 -8.04 4.69
C ASP A 229 -3.69 -6.79 4.50
N ASP A 230 -3.87 -6.02 5.58
CA ASP A 230 -4.64 -4.77 5.56
C ASP A 230 -4.13 -3.77 4.51
N ARG A 231 -2.84 -3.85 4.12
CA ARG A 231 -2.21 -3.00 3.11
C ARG A 231 -2.83 -3.18 1.73
N SER A 232 -3.37 -4.35 1.39
CA SER A 232 -4.08 -4.55 0.14
C SER A 232 -5.35 -3.69 0.05
N ILE A 233 -6.05 -3.54 1.18
CA ILE A 233 -7.25 -2.69 1.28
C ILE A 233 -6.84 -1.21 1.24
N GLN A 234 -5.79 -0.84 1.98
CA GLN A 234 -5.26 0.53 1.97
C GLN A 234 -4.78 0.93 0.57
N PHE A 235 -4.04 0.05 -0.10
CA PHE A 235 -3.59 0.27 -1.48
C PHE A 235 -4.77 0.49 -2.44
N ALA A 236 -5.78 -0.39 -2.38
CA ALA A 236 -6.97 -0.29 -3.20
C ALA A 236 -7.79 0.99 -2.94
N ASN A 237 -7.75 1.52 -1.73
CA ASN A 237 -8.37 2.80 -1.36
C ASN A 237 -7.51 4.02 -1.72
N GLY A 238 -6.31 3.82 -2.27
CA GLY A 238 -5.38 4.89 -2.61
C GLY A 238 -4.74 5.56 -1.39
N ASP A 239 -4.61 4.82 -0.27
CA ASP A 239 -3.92 5.32 0.92
C ASP A 239 -2.44 5.60 0.57
N TYR A 240 -2.04 6.86 0.72
CA TYR A 240 -0.72 7.33 0.35
C TYR A 240 0.39 6.58 1.06
N SER A 241 0.19 6.26 2.33
CA SER A 241 1.19 5.56 3.14
C SER A 241 1.57 4.17 2.60
N VAL A 242 0.72 3.59 1.75
CA VAL A 242 0.96 2.27 1.13
C VAL A 242 1.23 2.39 -0.36
N THR A 243 0.53 3.30 -1.07
CA THR A 243 0.72 3.45 -2.52
C THR A 243 2.03 4.16 -2.89
N SER A 244 2.53 5.03 -1.98
CA SER A 244 3.71 5.87 -2.22
C SER A 244 4.65 5.94 -1.03
N GLY A 245 4.15 5.84 0.19
CA GLY A 245 4.92 5.99 1.44
C GLY A 245 5.81 4.79 1.79
N ILE A 246 5.64 3.65 1.12
CA ILE A 246 6.55 2.49 1.14
C ILE A 246 6.88 2.09 -0.29
N SER A 247 8.11 1.58 -0.51
CA SER A 247 8.49 1.04 -1.81
C SER A 247 7.86 -0.34 -2.04
N GLY A 248 7.77 -0.78 -3.31
CA GLY A 248 7.31 -2.14 -3.60
C GLY A 248 8.20 -3.21 -2.99
N ILE A 249 9.51 -2.97 -2.90
CA ILE A 249 10.46 -3.86 -2.24
C ILE A 249 10.17 -3.92 -0.73
N GLU A 250 9.99 -2.78 -0.08
CA GLU A 250 9.61 -2.74 1.34
C GLU A 250 8.27 -3.45 1.59
N LEU A 251 7.29 -3.26 0.69
CA LEU A 251 6.00 -3.95 0.76
C LEU A 251 6.19 -5.48 0.71
N ALA A 252 7.12 -5.99 -0.13
CA ALA A 252 7.40 -7.42 -0.20
C ALA A 252 7.92 -7.97 1.13
N TYR A 253 8.85 -7.28 1.78
CA TYR A 253 9.32 -7.67 3.12
C TYR A 253 8.22 -7.61 4.17
N LEU A 254 7.40 -6.56 4.16
CA LEU A 254 6.30 -6.38 5.12
C LEU A 254 5.22 -7.45 4.99
N VAL A 255 4.94 -7.91 3.77
CA VAL A 255 3.92 -8.93 3.49
C VAL A 255 4.45 -10.34 3.74
N THR A 256 5.72 -10.60 3.42
CA THR A 256 6.34 -11.92 3.61
C THR A 256 6.80 -12.16 5.03
N GLY A 257 7.13 -11.10 5.76
CA GLY A 257 7.76 -11.18 7.09
C GLY A 257 9.23 -11.58 7.05
N PHE A 258 9.86 -11.56 5.86
CA PHE A 258 11.30 -11.85 5.73
C PHE A 258 12.12 -10.71 6.30
N THR A 259 13.34 -11.04 6.75
CA THR A 259 14.31 -10.04 7.19
C THR A 259 14.99 -9.42 5.96
N TYR A 260 15.11 -8.09 5.94
CA TYR A 260 15.77 -7.38 4.86
C TYR A 260 17.26 -7.74 4.82
N ASP A 261 17.72 -8.16 3.65
CA ASP A 261 19.13 -8.39 3.37
C ASP A 261 19.74 -7.17 2.68
N HIS A 262 20.58 -6.43 3.41
CA HIS A 262 21.25 -5.23 2.92
C HIS A 262 22.28 -5.53 1.81
N ASN A 263 22.72 -6.78 1.68
CA ASN A 263 23.70 -7.20 0.66
C ASN A 263 23.05 -7.53 -0.67
N TYR A 264 21.72 -7.63 -0.71
CA TYR A 264 21.04 -7.99 -1.94
C TYR A 264 20.98 -6.85 -2.93
N ILE A 265 21.33 -7.17 -4.17
CA ILE A 265 21.32 -6.23 -5.30
C ILE A 265 20.05 -6.52 -6.09
N TYR A 266 19.17 -5.54 -6.17
CA TYR A 266 18.04 -5.59 -7.07
C TYR A 266 18.38 -4.89 -8.39
N GLN A 267 18.35 -5.66 -9.47
CA GLN A 267 18.41 -5.14 -10.82
C GLN A 267 16.99 -5.14 -11.37
N GLN A 268 16.49 -3.98 -11.72
CA GLN A 268 15.14 -3.84 -12.24
C GLN A 268 15.12 -4.26 -13.71
N ASP A 269 14.56 -5.44 -14.00
CA ASP A 269 14.27 -5.92 -15.34
C ASP A 269 12.77 -5.83 -15.62
N GLU A 270 12.41 -5.75 -16.90
CA GLU A 270 11.00 -5.83 -17.31
C GLU A 270 10.55 -7.30 -17.30
N THR A 271 10.13 -7.76 -16.12
CA THR A 271 9.62 -9.13 -15.93
C THR A 271 8.11 -9.19 -16.17
N VAL A 272 7.58 -10.40 -16.35
CA VAL A 272 6.14 -10.63 -16.48
C VAL A 272 5.42 -10.23 -15.20
N GLU A 273 6.04 -10.44 -14.04
CA GLU A 273 5.52 -10.05 -12.74
C GLU A 273 5.46 -8.54 -12.59
N SER A 274 6.50 -7.83 -13.03
CA SER A 274 6.52 -6.36 -12.99
C SER A 274 5.42 -5.75 -13.90
N TRP A 275 5.26 -6.30 -15.11
CA TRP A 275 4.16 -5.94 -16.00
C TRP A 275 2.81 -6.15 -15.31
N LEU A 276 2.58 -7.35 -14.76
CA LEU A 276 1.32 -7.70 -14.11
C LEU A 276 0.99 -6.75 -12.96
N GLY A 277 1.96 -6.44 -12.10
CA GLY A 277 1.79 -5.50 -10.98
C GLY A 277 1.38 -4.11 -11.45
N SER A 278 2.05 -3.59 -12.48
CA SER A 278 1.74 -2.29 -13.08
C SER A 278 0.32 -2.23 -13.64
N TYR A 279 -0.06 -3.25 -14.42
CA TYR A 279 -1.38 -3.31 -15.05
C TYR A 279 -2.51 -3.55 -14.03
N LEU A 280 -2.25 -4.35 -12.98
CA LEU A 280 -3.21 -4.55 -11.89
C LEU A 280 -3.46 -3.27 -11.09
N ALA A 281 -2.43 -2.51 -10.77
CA ALA A 281 -2.58 -1.24 -10.06
C ALA A 281 -3.42 -0.24 -10.89
N TYR A 282 -3.14 -0.16 -12.20
CA TYR A 282 -3.91 0.67 -13.11
C TYR A 282 -5.37 0.24 -13.19
N ALA A 283 -5.61 -1.06 -13.42
CA ALA A 283 -6.96 -1.61 -13.57
C ALA A 283 -7.77 -1.47 -12.27
N GLN A 284 -7.14 -1.72 -11.11
CA GLN A 284 -7.79 -1.58 -9.82
C GLN A 284 -8.28 -0.14 -9.60
N GLN A 285 -7.45 0.85 -9.91
CA GLN A 285 -7.83 2.25 -9.74
C GLN A 285 -8.93 2.68 -10.71
N LYS A 286 -8.89 2.22 -11.97
CA LYS A 286 -9.92 2.52 -12.97
C LYS A 286 -11.27 1.88 -12.63
N LEU A 287 -11.26 0.61 -12.23
CA LEU A 287 -12.46 -0.14 -11.89
C LEU A 287 -12.99 0.17 -10.49
N LYS A 288 -12.18 0.74 -9.61
CA LYS A 288 -12.49 1.02 -8.19
C LYS A 288 -13.03 -0.21 -7.46
N VAL A 289 -12.43 -1.36 -7.71
CA VAL A 289 -12.74 -2.65 -7.07
C VAL A 289 -11.58 -3.08 -6.18
N SER A 290 -11.82 -3.94 -5.19
CA SER A 290 -10.75 -4.49 -4.37
C SER A 290 -9.94 -5.54 -5.13
N PHE A 291 -8.69 -5.74 -4.75
CA PHE A 291 -7.87 -6.83 -5.28
C PHE A 291 -8.46 -8.21 -4.94
N GLN A 292 -9.10 -8.35 -3.78
CA GLN A 292 -9.83 -9.55 -3.39
C GLN A 292 -10.94 -9.89 -4.39
N LEU A 293 -11.69 -8.86 -4.85
CA LEU A 293 -12.74 -9.08 -5.85
C LEU A 293 -12.15 -9.47 -7.20
N ILE A 294 -11.07 -8.84 -7.63
CA ILE A 294 -10.39 -9.21 -8.88
C ILE A 294 -9.95 -10.68 -8.78
N ASN A 295 -9.22 -11.05 -7.73
CA ASN A 295 -8.70 -12.41 -7.57
C ASN A 295 -9.78 -13.48 -7.42
N LYS A 296 -10.92 -13.12 -6.83
CA LYS A 296 -12.07 -14.05 -6.72
C LYS A 296 -12.58 -14.48 -8.10
N TYR A 297 -12.63 -13.56 -9.04
CA TYR A 297 -13.18 -13.83 -10.37
C TYR A 297 -12.11 -14.10 -11.43
N VAL A 298 -10.92 -13.56 -11.28
CA VAL A 298 -9.77 -13.78 -12.18
C VAL A 298 -8.52 -13.98 -11.32
N PRO A 299 -8.13 -15.21 -11.03
CA PRO A 299 -6.96 -15.52 -10.21
C PRO A 299 -5.68 -14.92 -10.76
N ILE A 300 -4.73 -14.60 -9.88
CA ILE A 300 -3.47 -13.95 -10.26
C ILE A 300 -2.66 -14.76 -11.27
N THR A 301 -2.69 -16.07 -11.15
CA THR A 301 -2.01 -17.00 -12.06
C THR A 301 -2.60 -16.97 -13.47
N GLU A 302 -3.91 -16.80 -13.58
CA GLU A 302 -4.57 -16.60 -14.87
C GLU A 302 -4.19 -15.25 -15.46
N LEU A 303 -4.17 -14.18 -14.65
CA LEU A 303 -3.76 -12.85 -15.09
C LEU A 303 -2.32 -12.85 -15.61
N LEU A 304 -1.42 -13.62 -15.01
CA LEU A 304 -0.05 -13.76 -15.48
C LEU A 304 0.00 -14.37 -16.88
N SER A 305 -0.84 -15.38 -17.14
CA SER A 305 -0.91 -16.05 -18.47
C SER A 305 -1.38 -15.14 -19.59
N LEU A 306 -2.00 -14.00 -19.25
CA LEU A 306 -2.46 -12.99 -20.20
C LEU A 306 -1.36 -12.02 -20.65
N TYR A 307 -0.11 -12.21 -20.21
CA TYR A 307 1.01 -11.39 -20.65
C TYR A 307 0.98 -11.22 -22.17
N TYR A 308 0.87 -12.30 -22.92
CA TYR A 308 0.50 -12.28 -24.32
C TYR A 308 -1.01 -12.40 -24.49
N PRO A 309 -1.70 -11.48 -25.21
CA PRO A 309 -1.13 -10.36 -25.98
C PRO A 309 -1.09 -9.02 -25.24
N PHE A 310 -1.50 -8.94 -23.97
CA PHE A 310 -1.78 -7.65 -23.30
C PHE A 310 -0.56 -6.76 -23.08
N HIS A 311 0.66 -7.32 -23.04
CA HIS A 311 1.88 -6.49 -22.94
C HIS A 311 2.11 -5.61 -24.18
N LEU A 312 1.50 -5.96 -25.33
CA LEU A 312 1.54 -5.17 -26.58
C LEU A 312 0.34 -4.23 -26.73
N MET A 313 -0.60 -4.26 -25.79
CA MET A 313 -1.83 -3.47 -25.82
C MET A 313 -1.79 -2.36 -24.77
N SER A 314 -2.70 -1.38 -24.93
CA SER A 314 -2.88 -0.36 -23.90
C SER A 314 -3.48 -0.96 -22.64
N GLU A 315 -3.15 -0.36 -21.48
CA GLU A 315 -3.71 -0.76 -20.19
C GLU A 315 -5.25 -0.70 -20.16
N ASP A 316 -5.85 0.18 -20.95
CA ASP A 316 -7.32 0.29 -21.04
C ASP A 316 -7.95 -0.99 -21.63
N LYS A 317 -7.25 -1.70 -22.53
CA LYS A 317 -7.70 -3.00 -23.04
C LYS A 317 -7.68 -4.08 -21.96
N PHE A 318 -6.70 -4.07 -21.10
CA PHE A 318 -6.66 -4.96 -19.94
C PHE A 318 -7.78 -4.64 -18.93
N VAL A 319 -8.08 -3.35 -18.71
CA VAL A 319 -9.22 -2.92 -17.88
C VAL A 319 -10.55 -3.40 -18.47
N GLU A 320 -10.74 -3.27 -19.78
CA GLU A 320 -11.94 -3.73 -20.49
C GLU A 320 -12.12 -5.25 -20.35
N PHE A 321 -11.04 -6.01 -20.56
CA PHE A 321 -11.04 -7.46 -20.34
C PHE A 321 -11.43 -7.82 -18.90
N LEU A 322 -10.75 -7.26 -17.90
CA LEU A 322 -11.06 -7.52 -16.48
C LEU A 322 -12.51 -7.19 -16.12
N SER A 323 -12.99 -6.03 -16.58
CA SER A 323 -14.38 -5.62 -16.35
C SER A 323 -15.37 -6.64 -16.92
N THR A 324 -15.10 -7.12 -18.14
CA THR A 324 -15.95 -8.10 -18.82
C THR A 324 -15.87 -9.46 -18.15
N ALA A 325 -14.68 -9.96 -17.84
CA ALA A 325 -14.47 -11.23 -17.16
C ALA A 325 -15.16 -11.27 -15.78
N ILE A 326 -15.00 -10.18 -14.98
CA ILE A 326 -15.70 -10.07 -13.70
C ILE A 326 -17.22 -10.09 -13.88
N LYS A 327 -17.77 -9.36 -14.86
CA LYS A 327 -19.21 -9.34 -15.13
C LYS A 327 -19.74 -10.71 -15.52
N VAL A 328 -19.06 -11.39 -16.43
CA VAL A 328 -19.44 -12.73 -16.92
C VAL A 328 -19.42 -13.74 -15.77
N ARG A 329 -18.32 -13.80 -15.02
CA ARG A 329 -18.14 -14.76 -13.92
C ARG A 329 -19.02 -14.46 -12.71
N LYS A 330 -19.37 -13.20 -12.49
CA LYS A 330 -20.31 -12.81 -11.43
C LYS A 330 -21.74 -13.27 -11.70
N GLY A 331 -22.06 -13.58 -12.95
CA GLY A 331 -23.38 -14.07 -13.36
C GLY A 331 -24.47 -13.00 -13.24
N LYS A 332 -25.73 -13.43 -13.24
CA LYS A 332 -26.89 -12.55 -13.10
C LYS A 332 -26.95 -11.94 -11.70
N THR A 333 -27.45 -10.70 -11.62
CA THR A 333 -27.71 -10.05 -10.32
C THR A 333 -28.90 -10.71 -9.62
N ASN A 334 -28.96 -10.62 -8.29
CA ASN A 334 -30.11 -11.10 -7.54
C ASN A 334 -31.40 -10.45 -8.04
N LEU A 335 -31.39 -9.13 -8.33
CA LEU A 335 -32.51 -8.42 -8.91
C LEU A 335 -32.96 -9.06 -10.25
N GLU A 336 -32.01 -9.36 -11.14
CA GLU A 336 -32.32 -10.00 -12.42
C GLU A 336 -32.90 -11.40 -12.21
N ILE A 337 -32.37 -12.19 -11.27
CA ILE A 337 -32.85 -13.54 -10.95
C ILE A 337 -34.30 -13.46 -10.49
N TYR A 338 -34.62 -12.68 -9.43
CA TYR A 338 -35.96 -12.54 -8.91
C TYR A 338 -36.96 -11.99 -9.94
N ARG A 339 -36.52 -11.01 -10.78
CA ARG A 339 -37.36 -10.50 -11.85
C ARG A 339 -37.72 -11.57 -12.89
N ARG A 340 -36.73 -12.35 -13.32
CA ARG A 340 -36.96 -13.44 -14.32
C ARG A 340 -37.82 -14.55 -13.74
N GLU A 341 -37.63 -14.94 -12.49
CA GLU A 341 -38.47 -15.89 -11.78
C GLU A 341 -39.92 -15.43 -11.69
N SER A 342 -40.12 -14.12 -11.47
CA SER A 342 -41.44 -13.47 -11.51
C SER A 342 -41.99 -13.28 -12.92
N LYS A 343 -41.27 -13.72 -13.97
CA LYS A 343 -41.64 -13.62 -15.40
C LYS A 343 -41.91 -12.17 -15.85
N LEU A 344 -41.27 -11.16 -15.21
CA LEU A 344 -41.41 -9.75 -15.54
C LEU A 344 -40.29 -9.28 -16.48
N SER A 345 -40.65 -8.48 -17.49
CA SER A 345 -39.68 -7.64 -18.19
C SER A 345 -39.17 -6.49 -17.27
N ARG A 346 -38.10 -5.82 -17.64
CA ARG A 346 -37.61 -4.64 -16.90
C ARG A 346 -38.65 -3.52 -16.87
N SER A 347 -39.35 -3.32 -17.98
CA SER A 347 -40.40 -2.32 -18.10
C SER A 347 -41.63 -2.62 -17.20
N GLU A 348 -42.03 -3.89 -17.14
CA GLU A 348 -43.15 -4.31 -16.25
C GLU A 348 -42.73 -4.18 -14.77
N LEU A 349 -41.49 -4.53 -14.42
CA LEU A 349 -40.98 -4.33 -13.08
C LEU A 349 -40.93 -2.83 -12.73
N SER A 350 -40.54 -1.99 -13.67
CA SER A 350 -40.56 -0.51 -13.49
C SER A 350 -41.96 0.01 -13.23
N ALA A 351 -42.94 -0.40 -14.05
CA ALA A 351 -44.32 -0.02 -13.88
C ALA A 351 -44.92 -0.50 -12.53
N LYS A 352 -44.57 -1.73 -12.11
CA LYS A 352 -45.08 -2.35 -10.87
C LYS A 352 -44.42 -1.78 -9.61
N SER A 353 -43.15 -1.48 -9.66
CA SER A 353 -42.36 -0.98 -8.50
C SER A 353 -42.37 0.56 -8.39
N GLY A 354 -42.66 1.29 -9.46
CA GLY A 354 -42.47 2.74 -9.53
C GLY A 354 -41.00 3.17 -9.65
N VAL A 355 -40.07 2.23 -9.70
CA VAL A 355 -38.66 2.55 -9.86
C VAL A 355 -38.35 2.80 -11.34
N PRO A 356 -37.65 3.90 -11.69
CA PRO A 356 -37.36 4.21 -13.08
C PRO A 356 -36.67 3.07 -13.83
N LEU A 357 -37.11 2.76 -15.03
CA LEU A 357 -36.57 1.69 -15.87
C LEU A 357 -35.04 1.72 -15.96
N ARG A 358 -34.48 2.92 -16.20
CA ARG A 358 -33.03 3.13 -16.28
C ARG A 358 -32.31 2.74 -15.00
N MET A 359 -32.94 2.91 -13.84
CA MET A 359 -32.34 2.50 -12.56
C MET A 359 -32.30 0.98 -12.43
N ILE A 360 -33.36 0.29 -12.84
CA ILE A 360 -33.42 -1.18 -12.86
C ILE A 360 -32.34 -1.73 -13.80
N GLU A 361 -32.21 -1.15 -14.99
CA GLU A 361 -31.16 -1.51 -15.96
C GLU A 361 -29.76 -1.32 -15.37
N HIS A 362 -29.51 -0.17 -14.72
CA HIS A 362 -28.23 0.12 -14.10
C HIS A 362 -27.90 -0.83 -12.94
N TYR A 363 -28.88 -1.26 -12.16
CA TYR A 363 -28.69 -2.25 -11.10
C TYR A 363 -28.40 -3.65 -11.67
N GLU A 364 -29.19 -4.11 -12.64
CA GLU A 364 -28.98 -5.42 -13.28
C GLU A 364 -27.66 -5.49 -14.06
N GLN A 365 -27.25 -4.40 -14.70
CA GLN A 365 -25.97 -4.29 -15.41
C GLN A 365 -24.79 -3.97 -14.48
N ARG A 366 -25.01 -3.79 -13.17
CA ARG A 366 -24.01 -3.37 -12.18
C ARG A 366 -23.31 -2.04 -12.51
N VAL A 367 -23.95 -1.19 -13.33
CA VAL A 367 -23.52 0.20 -13.54
C VAL A 367 -23.67 1.00 -12.25
N LYS A 368 -24.74 0.71 -11.49
CA LYS A 368 -24.93 1.19 -10.12
C LYS A 368 -25.00 0.02 -9.15
N ASN A 369 -24.40 0.21 -7.99
CA ASN A 369 -24.40 -0.79 -6.93
C ASN A 369 -25.73 -0.79 -6.20
N ILE A 370 -26.49 -1.89 -6.29
CA ILE A 370 -27.78 -2.05 -5.62
C ILE A 370 -27.65 -2.00 -4.09
N ASN A 371 -26.52 -2.40 -3.52
CA ASN A 371 -26.27 -2.30 -2.07
C ASN A 371 -26.17 -0.84 -1.57
N LYS A 372 -26.07 0.13 -2.50
CA LYS A 372 -26.09 1.57 -2.25
C LYS A 372 -27.36 2.23 -2.83
N ALA A 373 -28.38 1.44 -3.15
CA ALA A 373 -29.66 1.96 -3.62
C ALA A 373 -30.34 2.78 -2.53
N ASN A 374 -31.18 3.75 -2.96
CA ASN A 374 -32.10 4.39 -2.03
C ASN A 374 -33.00 3.31 -1.41
N ALA A 375 -33.18 3.36 -0.09
CA ALA A 375 -33.99 2.41 0.66
C ALA A 375 -35.42 2.28 0.08
N GLU A 376 -36.00 3.39 -0.37
CA GLU A 376 -37.33 3.42 -1.02
C GLU A 376 -37.36 2.57 -2.28
N TYR A 377 -36.34 2.67 -3.16
CA TYR A 377 -36.24 1.86 -4.37
C TYR A 377 -36.08 0.38 -4.04
N LEU A 378 -35.20 0.06 -3.07
CA LEU A 378 -34.97 -1.32 -2.68
C LEU A 378 -36.22 -1.99 -2.13
N VAL A 379 -36.95 -1.31 -1.26
CA VAL A 379 -38.23 -1.79 -0.68
C VAL A 379 -39.30 -1.92 -1.77
N SER A 380 -39.39 -0.95 -2.69
CA SER A 380 -40.38 -0.99 -3.79
C SER A 380 -40.12 -2.14 -4.76
N LEU A 381 -38.86 -2.39 -5.11
CA LEU A 381 -38.46 -3.54 -5.93
C LEU A 381 -38.78 -4.86 -5.22
N ALA A 382 -38.44 -4.98 -3.94
CA ALA A 382 -38.69 -6.19 -3.16
C ALA A 382 -40.20 -6.49 -3.07
N LYS A 383 -41.05 -5.50 -2.78
CA LYS A 383 -42.51 -5.64 -2.79
C LYS A 383 -43.03 -6.07 -4.15
N ALA A 384 -42.56 -5.45 -5.23
CA ALA A 384 -42.98 -5.80 -6.58
C ALA A 384 -42.62 -7.24 -7.00
N LEU A 385 -41.53 -7.77 -6.43
CA LEU A 385 -41.02 -9.12 -6.68
C LEU A 385 -41.42 -10.16 -5.62
N TYR A 386 -42.24 -9.75 -4.63
CA TYR A 386 -42.67 -10.61 -3.52
C TYR A 386 -41.52 -11.26 -2.76
N THR A 387 -40.48 -10.48 -2.48
CA THR A 387 -39.28 -10.91 -1.73
C THR A 387 -38.91 -9.87 -0.68
N GLU A 388 -37.94 -10.18 0.18
CA GLU A 388 -37.38 -9.24 1.13
C GLU A 388 -36.26 -8.40 0.50
N PRO A 389 -36.09 -7.11 0.92
CA PRO A 389 -35.07 -6.22 0.37
C PRO A 389 -33.66 -6.83 0.43
N GLU A 390 -33.35 -7.56 1.50
CA GLU A 390 -32.07 -8.21 1.73
C GLU A 390 -31.71 -9.25 0.65
N ASN A 391 -32.73 -9.86 0.04
CA ASN A 391 -32.53 -10.88 -1.00
C ASN A 391 -32.12 -10.25 -2.35
N LEU A 392 -32.39 -8.98 -2.55
CA LEU A 392 -31.96 -8.22 -3.74
C LEU A 392 -30.53 -7.71 -3.62
N LEU A 393 -29.98 -7.65 -2.40
CA LEU A 393 -28.62 -7.19 -2.16
C LEU A 393 -27.60 -8.21 -2.67
N GLU A 394 -26.52 -7.68 -3.26
CA GLU A 394 -25.38 -8.48 -3.71
C GLU A 394 -24.32 -8.58 -2.60
N ILE A 395 -24.72 -9.02 -1.40
CA ILE A 395 -23.85 -9.28 -0.27
C ILE A 395 -23.34 -10.71 -0.40
N ASP A 396 -22.04 -10.90 -0.27
CA ASP A 396 -21.43 -12.23 -0.28
C ASP A 396 -21.82 -12.98 1.00
N ARG A 397 -22.87 -13.78 0.94
CA ARG A 397 -23.36 -14.60 2.05
C ARG A 397 -22.79 -16.02 2.03
N SER A 398 -21.78 -16.29 1.20
CA SER A 398 -21.20 -17.61 1.08
C SER A 398 -20.55 -18.03 2.39
N PRO A 399 -20.98 -19.12 3.05
CA PRO A 399 -20.10 -19.81 3.98
C PRO A 399 -18.88 -20.27 3.20
N LYS A 400 -17.70 -20.08 3.75
CA LYS A 400 -16.44 -20.56 3.16
C LYS A 400 -16.55 -22.09 2.95
N HIS A 401 -16.97 -22.55 1.76
CA HIS A 401 -16.62 -23.90 1.26
C HIS A 401 -17.11 -24.19 -0.16
N LYS A 402 -16.17 -24.77 -0.91
CA LYS A 402 -16.23 -25.55 -2.16
C LYS A 402 -16.30 -24.80 -3.48
N ASN A 403 -15.14 -24.83 -4.14
CA ASN A 403 -14.97 -24.72 -5.58
C ASN A 403 -15.85 -25.78 -6.29
N THR A 404 -16.83 -25.31 -6.99
CA THR A 404 -17.35 -26.00 -8.17
C THR A 404 -17.48 -24.95 -9.26
N LEU A 405 -16.45 -24.88 -10.08
CA LEU A 405 -16.50 -24.19 -11.38
C LEU A 405 -17.48 -24.94 -12.24
N ASN A 406 -18.53 -24.28 -12.71
CA ASN A 406 -19.35 -24.81 -13.80
C ASN A 406 -18.55 -24.69 -15.10
N ASP A 407 -18.40 -25.79 -15.82
CA ASP A 407 -17.65 -25.89 -17.08
C ASP A 407 -18.11 -24.89 -18.15
N ASP A 408 -19.37 -24.47 -18.14
CA ASP A 408 -19.93 -23.45 -19.05
C ASP A 408 -19.31 -22.05 -18.93
N VAL A 409 -18.67 -21.75 -17.82
CA VAL A 409 -18.01 -20.44 -17.60
C VAL A 409 -16.58 -20.43 -18.17
N GLY A 410 -15.94 -21.58 -18.18
CA GLY A 410 -14.63 -21.80 -18.81
C GLY A 410 -14.66 -21.48 -20.30
N ASP A 411 -15.70 -21.99 -20.99
CA ASP A 411 -15.86 -21.81 -22.44
C ASP A 411 -16.13 -20.35 -22.84
N ALA A 412 -16.93 -19.62 -22.03
CA ALA A 412 -17.20 -18.20 -22.30
C ALA A 412 -15.96 -17.32 -22.17
N ILE A 413 -15.03 -17.71 -21.28
CA ILE A 413 -13.79 -16.96 -21.06
C ILE A 413 -12.74 -17.30 -22.11
N MET A 414 -12.64 -18.57 -22.47
CA MET A 414 -11.80 -18.97 -23.59
C MET A 414 -12.27 -18.28 -24.88
N ALA A 415 -13.58 -18.19 -25.10
CA ALA A 415 -14.13 -17.43 -26.23
C ALA A 415 -13.79 -15.94 -26.16
N THR A 416 -13.85 -15.31 -25.00
CA THR A 416 -13.48 -13.90 -24.83
C THR A 416 -11.98 -13.69 -25.04
N THR A 417 -11.15 -14.57 -24.49
CA THR A 417 -9.69 -14.52 -24.67
C THR A 417 -9.30 -14.77 -26.13
N ASP A 418 -9.98 -15.71 -26.80
CA ASP A 418 -9.77 -16.00 -28.23
C ASP A 418 -10.28 -14.87 -29.14
N GLU A 419 -11.34 -14.17 -28.75
CA GLU A 419 -11.83 -13.01 -29.46
C GLU A 419 -10.86 -11.82 -29.35
N PHE A 420 -10.22 -11.61 -28.19
CA PHE A 420 -9.15 -10.65 -28.01
C PHE A 420 -7.87 -11.04 -28.77
N LYS A 421 -7.49 -12.32 -28.77
CA LYS A 421 -6.36 -12.83 -29.58
C LYS A 421 -6.58 -12.67 -31.08
N LYS A 422 -7.82 -12.90 -31.60
CA LYS A 422 -8.17 -12.75 -33.01
C LYS A 422 -8.21 -11.29 -33.48
N LYS A 423 -8.31 -10.32 -32.58
CA LYS A 423 -8.28 -8.88 -32.89
C LYS A 423 -6.89 -8.25 -32.75
N ALA A 424 -5.88 -9.04 -32.41
CA ALA A 424 -4.49 -8.57 -32.37
C ALA A 424 -3.98 -8.36 -33.80
N PRO A 425 -3.33 -7.23 -34.12
CA PRO A 425 -2.98 -6.86 -35.50
C PRO A 425 -1.77 -7.62 -36.09
N TRP A 426 -1.37 -8.75 -35.53
CA TRP A 426 -0.13 -9.45 -35.89
C TRP A 426 -0.39 -10.96 -36.15
N GLU A 427 -1.13 -11.25 -37.17
CA GLU A 427 -0.99 -12.47 -37.95
C GLU A 427 -0.89 -12.13 -39.45
#